data_275daae314ef65f9ec2aa384099f33d3
#
_entry.id   275daae314ef65f9ec2aa384099f33d3
#
_cell.length_a   1.000
_cell.length_b   1.000
_cell.length_c   1.000
_cell.angle_alpha   90.00
_cell.angle_beta   90.00
_cell.angle_gamma   90.00
#
_symmetry.space_group_name_H-M   'P 1'
#
loop_
_entity.id
_entity.type
_entity.pdbx_description
1 polymer ?
#
loop_
_entity_poly.entity_id
_entity_poly.type
_entity_poly.pdbx_seq_one_letter_code
_entity_poly.pdbx_strand_id
1 'polypeptide(L)'
;QTQKEMKDGTYEQKDFYEFKLHERGKTRHIKSMHISDRVVQRSVCDNVLVPELSKYLTYDNGASMEGKGIHFARKRLSTHLHKFYRKHKSNEGYVLLIDFSKFFDNIVHDGLIKEMRKKIGDKETMSFIEKLIDTFRVDVSYMTDEEYANCMKTLYNALEHAQIDKAKLTGEKYMRKSVGIGSQISQISGVYYPTRIDNYCKIVKGMKYYGRYMDDIYIIHEDKEYLKGLLNDIQGICDELGLFINPKKTQIVKLSHGFTFLKIKYNLTETGK
;
A
#
# COMPACT_ATOMS: atom_id res chain seq x y z
N GLN A 1 7.26 29.16 -14.48
CA GLN A 1 8.34 28.30 -15.01
C GLN A 1 7.89 26.83 -15.08
N THR A 2 7.57 26.18 -13.98
CA THR A 2 7.16 24.75 -13.91
C THR A 2 6.00 24.39 -14.83
N GLN A 3 4.96 25.25 -14.95
CA GLN A 3 3.83 25.00 -15.84
C GLN A 3 4.27 24.99 -17.32
N LYS A 4 5.21 25.85 -17.71
CA LYS A 4 5.78 25.87 -19.05
C LYS A 4 6.59 24.61 -19.32
N GLU A 5 7.46 24.22 -18.37
CA GLU A 5 8.25 23.00 -18.48
C GLU A 5 7.37 21.73 -18.62
N MET A 6 6.21 21.68 -17.90
CA MET A 6 5.25 20.59 -18.07
C MET A 6 4.62 20.58 -19.46
N LYS A 7 4.23 21.75 -20.00
CA LYS A 7 3.64 21.85 -21.34
C LYS A 7 4.64 21.51 -22.44
N ASP A 8 5.89 21.92 -22.26
CA ASP A 8 6.96 21.71 -23.24
C ASP A 8 7.61 20.32 -23.10
N GLY A 9 7.17 19.49 -22.13
CA GLY A 9 7.72 18.16 -21.86
C GLY A 9 9.13 18.15 -21.25
N THR A 10 9.64 19.33 -20.87
CA THR A 10 11.01 19.51 -20.33
C THR A 10 11.06 19.47 -18.80
N TYR A 11 9.93 19.20 -18.13
CA TYR A 11 9.90 19.12 -16.68
C TYR A 11 10.74 17.95 -16.18
N GLU A 12 11.63 18.24 -15.24
CA GLU A 12 12.39 17.27 -14.47
C GLU A 12 12.20 17.51 -12.97
N GLN A 13 11.90 16.44 -12.23
CA GLN A 13 11.77 16.50 -10.79
C GLN A 13 13.17 16.68 -10.17
N LYS A 14 13.26 17.56 -9.18
CA LYS A 14 14.48 17.78 -8.39
C LYS A 14 14.74 16.60 -7.46
N ASP A 15 15.97 16.48 -7.00
CA ASP A 15 16.38 15.47 -6.04
C ASP A 15 15.57 15.51 -4.76
N PHE A 16 15.39 14.36 -4.15
CA PHE A 16 14.74 14.26 -2.85
C PHE A 16 15.66 14.75 -1.73
N TYR A 17 15.07 15.45 -0.78
CA TYR A 17 15.67 15.64 0.51
C TYR A 17 15.33 14.42 1.39
N GLU A 18 16.33 13.61 1.70
CA GLU A 18 16.17 12.35 2.40
C GLU A 18 16.59 12.46 3.87
N PHE A 19 15.75 11.95 4.78
CA PHE A 19 16.05 11.95 6.21
C PHE A 19 15.35 10.80 6.94
N LYS A 20 15.85 10.47 8.14
CA LYS A 20 15.24 9.49 9.04
C LYS A 20 14.28 10.19 10.00
N LEU A 21 13.03 9.74 10.03
CA LEU A 21 12.01 10.18 10.98
C LEU A 21 11.79 9.11 12.04
N HIS A 22 11.99 9.49 13.30
CA HIS A 22 11.72 8.65 14.45
C HIS A 22 10.35 9.01 15.02
N GLU A 23 9.38 8.13 14.89
CA GLU A 23 8.05 8.35 15.41
C GLU A 23 7.51 7.11 16.12
N ARG A 24 7.13 7.25 17.40
CA ARG A 24 6.48 6.20 18.19
C ARG A 24 7.20 4.84 18.15
N GLY A 25 8.53 4.88 18.34
CA GLY A 25 9.38 3.70 18.36
C GLY A 25 9.65 3.06 16.99
N LYS A 26 9.24 3.72 15.90
CA LYS A 26 9.55 3.30 14.53
C LYS A 26 10.40 4.34 13.84
N THR A 27 11.41 3.88 13.12
CA THR A 27 12.23 4.72 12.24
C THR A 27 11.77 4.51 10.81
N ARG A 28 11.56 5.61 10.08
CA ARG A 28 11.19 5.60 8.67
C ARG A 28 12.20 6.40 7.87
N HIS A 29 12.51 5.95 6.67
CA HIS A 29 13.24 6.72 5.68
C HIS A 29 12.24 7.55 4.87
N ILE A 30 12.41 8.87 4.91
CA ILE A 30 11.49 9.82 4.26
C ILE A 30 12.19 10.44 3.07
N LYS A 31 11.51 10.45 1.92
CA LYS A 31 11.91 11.15 0.70
C LYS A 31 11.03 12.39 0.53
N SER A 32 11.53 13.54 0.95
CA SER A 32 10.82 14.82 0.85
C SER A 32 11.17 15.53 -0.44
N MET A 33 10.18 16.02 -1.15
CA MET A 33 10.34 16.74 -2.42
C MET A 33 10.45 18.25 -2.20
N HIS A 34 11.04 18.93 -3.18
CA HIS A 34 10.96 20.37 -3.30
C HIS A 34 9.51 20.82 -3.46
N ILE A 35 9.19 22.06 -3.04
CA ILE A 35 7.81 22.57 -3.06
C ILE A 35 7.22 22.61 -4.47
N SER A 36 8.01 22.97 -5.50
CA SER A 36 7.55 22.95 -6.90
C SER A 36 7.09 21.56 -7.34
N ASP A 37 7.83 20.53 -6.95
CA ASP A 37 7.53 19.15 -7.34
C ASP A 37 6.32 18.59 -6.59
N ARG A 38 6.11 19.05 -5.35
CA ARG A 38 4.87 18.74 -4.62
C ARG A 38 3.64 19.32 -5.32
N VAL A 39 3.74 20.53 -5.88
CA VAL A 39 2.64 21.14 -6.64
C VAL A 39 2.35 20.33 -7.91
N VAL A 40 3.39 19.90 -8.64
CA VAL A 40 3.23 19.05 -9.83
C VAL A 40 2.58 17.72 -9.46
N GLN A 41 3.13 17.02 -8.48
CA GLN A 41 2.58 15.74 -8.03
C GLN A 41 1.15 15.90 -7.50
N ARG A 42 0.84 17.01 -6.80
CA ARG A 42 -0.51 17.32 -6.34
C ARG A 42 -1.46 17.46 -7.53
N SER A 43 -1.06 18.22 -8.54
CA SER A 43 -1.87 18.43 -9.76
C SER A 43 -2.16 17.11 -10.48
N VAL A 44 -1.14 16.25 -10.65
CA VAL A 44 -1.31 14.92 -11.27
C VAL A 44 -2.21 14.01 -10.43
N CYS A 45 -2.05 14.02 -9.13
CA CYS A 45 -2.88 13.21 -8.24
C CYS A 45 -4.34 13.65 -8.27
N ASP A 46 -4.63 14.96 -8.14
CA ASP A 46 -5.98 15.48 -8.02
C ASP A 46 -6.74 15.43 -9.36
N ASN A 47 -6.05 15.65 -10.48
CA ASN A 47 -6.70 15.74 -11.79
C ASN A 47 -6.68 14.44 -12.60
N VAL A 48 -5.81 13.50 -12.27
CA VAL A 48 -5.66 12.25 -13.04
C VAL A 48 -5.74 11.02 -12.13
N LEU A 49 -4.76 10.82 -11.23
CA LEU A 49 -4.62 9.55 -10.52
C LEU A 49 -5.81 9.25 -9.61
N VAL A 50 -6.26 10.22 -8.81
CA VAL A 50 -7.41 10.03 -7.91
C VAL A 50 -8.70 9.82 -8.72
N PRO A 51 -9.08 10.68 -9.71
CA PRO A 51 -10.28 10.47 -10.50
C PRO A 51 -10.31 9.14 -11.26
N GLU A 52 -9.18 8.73 -11.84
CA GLU A 52 -9.15 7.50 -12.65
C GLU A 52 -9.05 6.23 -11.79
N LEU A 53 -8.19 6.21 -10.78
CA LEU A 53 -7.95 5.01 -10.00
C LEU A 53 -9.02 4.73 -8.94
N SER A 54 -9.67 5.77 -8.39
CA SER A 54 -10.71 5.62 -7.36
C SER A 54 -11.92 4.81 -7.84
N LYS A 55 -12.22 4.83 -9.15
CA LYS A 55 -13.30 4.04 -9.77
C LYS A 55 -13.16 2.53 -9.56
N TYR A 56 -11.94 2.08 -9.31
CA TYR A 56 -11.60 0.65 -9.15
C TYR A 56 -11.39 0.24 -7.69
N LEU A 57 -11.47 1.18 -6.76
CA LEU A 57 -11.32 0.90 -5.33
C LEU A 57 -12.63 0.38 -4.74
N THR A 58 -12.53 -0.62 -3.90
CA THR A 58 -13.69 -1.10 -3.15
C THR A 58 -14.16 -0.04 -2.15
N TYR A 59 -15.47 -0.02 -1.85
CA TYR A 59 -16.03 0.91 -0.85
C TYR A 59 -15.33 0.77 0.51
N ASP A 60 -14.91 -0.43 0.87
CA ASP A 60 -14.28 -0.77 2.15
C ASP A 60 -12.77 -0.48 2.21
N ASN A 61 -12.20 0.16 1.16
CA ASN A 61 -10.91 0.82 1.25
C ASN A 61 -11.08 2.16 1.99
N GLY A 62 -10.46 2.27 3.16
CA GLY A 62 -10.64 3.39 4.08
C GLY A 62 -9.54 4.44 4.06
N ALA A 63 -8.50 4.28 3.21
CA ALA A 63 -7.31 5.13 3.26
C ALA A 63 -7.30 6.21 2.17
N SER A 64 -6.83 7.40 2.53
CA SER A 64 -6.36 8.49 1.63
C SER A 64 -7.31 8.88 0.48
N MET A 65 -8.62 8.76 0.69
CA MET A 65 -9.65 9.19 -0.24
C MET A 65 -10.54 10.23 0.43
N GLU A 66 -11.16 11.10 -0.37
CA GLU A 66 -12.12 12.08 0.13
C GLU A 66 -13.26 11.40 0.89
N GLY A 67 -13.65 11.96 2.02
CA GLY A 67 -14.65 11.38 2.92
C GLY A 67 -14.22 10.09 3.63
N LYS A 68 -12.99 9.61 3.41
CA LYS A 68 -12.44 8.41 4.04
C LYS A 68 -11.17 8.74 4.85
N GLY A 69 -10.87 7.90 5.80
CA GLY A 69 -9.73 8.06 6.70
C GLY A 69 -9.82 7.05 7.83
N ILE A 70 -9.00 7.23 8.86
CA ILE A 70 -8.93 6.32 9.99
C ILE A 70 -10.28 6.14 10.70
N HIS A 71 -11.07 7.22 10.83
CA HIS A 71 -12.40 7.17 11.43
C HIS A 71 -13.38 6.36 10.59
N PHE A 72 -13.35 6.54 9.26
CA PHE A 72 -14.15 5.73 8.34
C PHE A 72 -13.80 4.24 8.47
N ALA A 73 -12.51 3.88 8.42
CA ALA A 73 -12.07 2.48 8.51
C ALA A 73 -12.49 1.84 9.84
N ARG A 74 -12.33 2.55 10.95
CA ARG A 74 -12.78 2.10 12.29
C ARG A 74 -14.30 1.91 12.35
N LYS A 75 -15.08 2.88 11.84
CA LYS A 75 -16.55 2.79 11.77
C LYS A 75 -17.00 1.61 10.89
N ARG A 76 -16.30 1.36 9.76
CA ARG A 76 -16.59 0.19 8.89
C ARG A 76 -16.38 -1.11 9.64
N LEU A 77 -15.27 -1.28 10.35
CA LEU A 77 -15.02 -2.47 11.15
C LEU A 77 -16.13 -2.68 12.22
N SER A 78 -16.47 -1.64 13.00
CA SER A 78 -17.58 -1.72 13.96
C SER A 78 -18.89 -2.12 13.29
N THR A 79 -19.19 -1.53 12.13
CA THR A 79 -20.38 -1.88 11.34
C THR A 79 -20.37 -3.34 10.90
N HIS A 80 -19.22 -3.87 10.51
CA HIS A 80 -19.08 -5.26 10.11
C HIS A 80 -19.22 -6.23 11.28
N LEU A 81 -18.68 -5.90 12.46
CA LEU A 81 -18.89 -6.68 13.68
C LEU A 81 -20.37 -6.76 14.06
N HIS A 82 -21.07 -5.63 14.06
CA HIS A 82 -22.52 -5.60 14.34
C HIS A 82 -23.34 -6.36 13.29
N LYS A 83 -22.97 -6.26 12.00
CA LYS A 83 -23.65 -7.02 10.93
C LYS A 83 -23.40 -8.52 11.06
N PHE A 84 -22.16 -8.92 11.40
CA PHE A 84 -21.82 -10.30 11.68
C PHE A 84 -22.69 -10.85 12.82
N TYR A 85 -22.69 -10.18 13.97
CA TYR A 85 -23.52 -10.58 15.12
C TYR A 85 -25.01 -10.68 14.77
N ARG A 86 -25.57 -9.69 14.08
CA ARG A 86 -26.99 -9.71 13.70
C ARG A 86 -27.34 -10.89 12.81
N LYS A 87 -26.43 -11.30 11.91
CA LYS A 87 -26.63 -12.44 11.03
C LYS A 87 -26.53 -13.77 11.77
N HIS A 88 -25.49 -13.93 12.60
CA HIS A 88 -25.15 -15.21 13.22
C HIS A 88 -25.77 -15.38 14.63
N LYS A 89 -26.27 -14.27 15.23
CA LYS A 89 -26.80 -14.24 16.60
C LYS A 89 -25.82 -14.76 17.66
N SER A 90 -24.52 -14.65 17.36
CA SER A 90 -23.42 -15.16 18.15
C SER A 90 -22.16 -14.33 17.93
N ASN A 91 -21.27 -14.33 18.93
CA ASN A 91 -19.91 -13.80 18.81
C ASN A 91 -18.89 -14.89 18.42
N GLU A 92 -19.36 -16.11 18.16
CA GLU A 92 -18.51 -17.20 17.67
C GLU A 92 -18.11 -16.94 16.22
N GLY A 93 -16.89 -16.46 16.03
CA GLY A 93 -16.29 -16.14 14.74
C GLY A 93 -14.86 -15.67 14.90
N TYR A 94 -14.24 -15.39 13.80
CA TYR A 94 -12.81 -15.06 13.74
C TYR A 94 -12.59 -13.82 12.89
N VAL A 95 -11.55 -13.08 13.23
CA VAL A 95 -10.99 -12.03 12.38
C VAL A 95 -9.58 -12.42 11.93
N LEU A 96 -9.34 -12.39 10.65
CA LEU A 96 -8.01 -12.42 10.06
C LEU A 96 -7.53 -10.96 9.94
N LEU A 97 -6.39 -10.67 10.56
CA LEU A 97 -5.67 -9.40 10.45
C LEU A 97 -4.42 -9.65 9.64
N ILE A 98 -4.19 -8.83 8.60
CA ILE A 98 -2.99 -8.91 7.76
C ILE A 98 -2.28 -7.56 7.81
N ASP A 99 -0.96 -7.60 8.01
CA ASP A 99 -0.05 -6.46 7.95
C ASP A 99 1.06 -6.80 6.94
N PHE A 100 1.52 -5.84 6.16
CA PHE A 100 2.62 -6.05 5.23
C PHE A 100 3.96 -5.58 5.80
N SER A 101 5.01 -6.32 5.50
CA SER A 101 6.38 -5.93 5.85
C SER A 101 6.87 -4.89 4.84
N LYS A 102 7.34 -3.72 5.35
CA LYS A 102 7.96 -2.68 4.50
C LYS A 102 7.15 -2.38 3.23
N PHE A 103 5.85 -2.15 3.39
CA PHE A 103 4.87 -2.06 2.31
C PHE A 103 5.31 -1.15 1.16
N PHE A 104 5.60 0.13 1.45
CA PHE A 104 6.00 1.10 0.44
C PHE A 104 7.35 0.78 -0.21
N ASP A 105 8.25 0.15 0.54
CA ASP A 105 9.56 -0.25 0.05
C ASP A 105 9.48 -1.39 -0.98
N ASN A 106 8.37 -2.14 -1.00
CA ASN A 106 8.21 -3.33 -1.83
C ASN A 106 7.20 -3.18 -2.97
N ILE A 107 6.72 -1.98 -3.25
CA ILE A 107 5.92 -1.70 -4.44
C ILE A 107 6.85 -1.70 -5.66
N VAL A 108 6.62 -2.62 -6.60
CA VAL A 108 7.40 -2.77 -7.84
C VAL A 108 6.86 -1.80 -8.89
N HIS A 109 7.72 -0.93 -9.43
CA HIS A 109 7.32 0.12 -10.39
C HIS A 109 6.67 -0.46 -11.64
N ASP A 110 7.28 -1.47 -12.25
CA ASP A 110 6.76 -2.04 -13.51
C ASP A 110 5.38 -2.67 -13.32
N GLY A 111 5.15 -3.34 -12.17
CA GLY A 111 3.84 -3.85 -11.80
C GLY A 111 2.80 -2.75 -11.62
N LEU A 112 3.16 -1.69 -10.88
CA LEU A 112 2.30 -0.53 -10.66
C LEU A 112 1.95 0.19 -11.97
N ILE A 113 2.94 0.47 -12.79
CA ILE A 113 2.79 1.15 -14.09
C ILE A 113 1.91 0.32 -15.02
N LYS A 114 2.16 -0.99 -15.10
CA LYS A 114 1.33 -1.92 -15.90
C LYS A 114 -0.14 -1.88 -15.51
N GLU A 115 -0.44 -1.84 -14.22
CA GLU A 115 -1.83 -1.75 -13.75
C GLU A 115 -2.44 -0.36 -14.01
N MET A 116 -1.68 0.73 -13.85
CA MET A 116 -2.14 2.09 -14.16
C MET A 116 -2.42 2.28 -15.65
N ARG A 117 -1.58 1.75 -16.54
CA ARG A 117 -1.78 1.80 -18.01
C ARG A 117 -3.11 1.17 -18.46
N LYS A 118 -3.63 0.19 -17.74
CA LYS A 118 -4.94 -0.41 -18.04
C LYS A 118 -6.10 0.54 -17.74
N LYS A 119 -5.87 1.59 -16.98
CA LYS A 119 -6.90 2.49 -16.45
C LYS A 119 -6.79 3.92 -17.00
N ILE A 120 -5.59 4.34 -17.30
CA ILE A 120 -5.29 5.67 -17.84
C ILE A 120 -4.94 5.50 -19.31
N GLY A 121 -5.90 5.84 -20.20
CA GLY A 121 -5.77 5.60 -21.63
C GLY A 121 -4.89 6.62 -22.35
N ASP A 122 -4.70 7.82 -21.79
CA ASP A 122 -3.87 8.86 -22.40
C ASP A 122 -2.38 8.52 -22.25
N LYS A 123 -1.70 8.38 -23.41
CA LYS A 123 -0.31 7.92 -23.47
C LYS A 123 0.68 8.96 -22.94
N GLU A 124 0.43 10.25 -23.19
CA GLU A 124 1.33 11.33 -22.77
C GLU A 124 1.27 11.50 -21.26
N THR A 125 0.05 11.57 -20.71
CA THR A 125 -0.18 11.58 -19.27
C THR A 125 0.44 10.38 -18.58
N MET A 126 0.28 9.18 -19.15
CA MET A 126 0.86 7.97 -18.56
C MET A 126 2.39 7.97 -18.61
N SER A 127 2.98 8.44 -19.71
CA SER A 127 4.43 8.62 -19.82
C SER A 127 4.98 9.59 -18.79
N PHE A 128 4.24 10.66 -18.51
CA PHE A 128 4.61 11.61 -17.47
C PHE A 128 4.52 11.01 -16.06
N ILE A 129 3.46 10.26 -15.78
CA ILE A 129 3.31 9.52 -14.50
C ILE A 129 4.44 8.53 -14.31
N GLU A 130 4.84 7.81 -15.37
CA GLU A 130 5.97 6.87 -15.33
C GLU A 130 7.28 7.57 -14.99
N LYS A 131 7.55 8.74 -15.58
CA LYS A 131 8.73 9.56 -15.22
C LYS A 131 8.70 9.92 -13.73
N LEU A 132 7.54 10.32 -13.20
CA LEU A 132 7.40 10.66 -11.78
C LEU A 132 7.61 9.44 -10.87
N ILE A 133 7.10 8.27 -11.24
CA ILE A 133 7.32 7.02 -10.48
C ILE A 133 8.80 6.60 -10.57
N ASP A 134 9.43 6.75 -11.73
CA ASP A 134 10.84 6.39 -11.93
C ASP A 134 11.80 7.22 -11.07
N THR A 135 11.41 8.43 -10.64
CA THR A 135 12.24 9.22 -9.72
C THR A 135 12.47 8.53 -8.36
N PHE A 136 11.59 7.58 -7.98
CA PHE A 136 11.75 6.79 -6.74
C PHE A 136 12.69 5.61 -6.89
N ARG A 137 13.20 5.31 -8.10
CA ARG A 137 14.19 4.25 -8.31
C ARG A 137 15.36 4.39 -7.33
N VAL A 138 15.93 3.28 -6.95
CA VAL A 138 16.98 3.23 -5.94
C VAL A 138 18.30 2.89 -6.61
N ASP A 139 19.33 3.72 -6.38
CA ASP A 139 20.68 3.41 -6.84
C ASP A 139 21.24 2.20 -6.07
N VAL A 140 21.54 1.15 -6.80
CA VAL A 140 22.08 -0.13 -6.30
C VAL A 140 23.36 -0.52 -7.03
N SER A 141 24.14 0.47 -7.45
CA SER A 141 25.40 0.27 -8.17
C SER A 141 26.39 -0.63 -7.44
N TYR A 142 26.28 -0.73 -6.12
CA TYR A 142 27.09 -1.60 -5.28
C TYR A 142 26.70 -3.08 -5.36
N MET A 143 25.53 -3.43 -5.92
CA MET A 143 25.04 -4.81 -6.00
C MET A 143 25.59 -5.53 -7.22
N THR A 144 25.99 -6.79 -7.04
CA THR A 144 26.18 -7.72 -8.15
C THR A 144 24.85 -8.02 -8.85
N ASP A 145 24.89 -8.65 -10.03
CA ASP A 145 23.65 -9.01 -10.75
C ASP A 145 22.83 -10.07 -9.99
N GLU A 146 23.51 -10.97 -9.30
CA GLU A 146 22.87 -11.98 -8.45
C GLU A 146 22.17 -11.34 -7.25
N GLU A 147 22.86 -10.44 -6.54
CA GLU A 147 22.28 -9.68 -5.42
C GLU A 147 21.08 -8.84 -5.87
N TYR A 148 21.17 -8.18 -7.02
CA TYR A 148 20.08 -7.44 -7.61
C TYR A 148 18.86 -8.34 -7.90
N ALA A 149 19.08 -9.47 -8.59
CA ALA A 149 18.01 -10.41 -8.92
C ALA A 149 17.35 -11.00 -7.64
N ASN A 150 18.15 -11.26 -6.62
CA ASN A 150 17.65 -11.69 -5.33
C ASN A 150 16.84 -10.59 -4.62
N CYS A 151 17.35 -9.35 -4.61
CA CYS A 151 16.69 -8.20 -3.98
C CYS A 151 15.33 -7.90 -4.63
N MET A 152 15.17 -8.12 -5.92
CA MET A 152 13.88 -7.98 -6.61
C MET A 152 12.84 -8.99 -6.11
N LYS A 153 13.26 -10.18 -5.67
CA LYS A 153 12.39 -11.27 -5.20
C LYS A 153 12.22 -11.33 -3.68
N THR A 154 13.06 -10.64 -2.92
CA THR A 154 13.07 -10.66 -1.46
C THR A 154 12.61 -9.34 -0.86
N LEU A 155 12.41 -9.32 0.46
CA LEU A 155 12.02 -8.14 1.20
C LEU A 155 13.10 -7.05 1.10
N TYR A 156 12.75 -5.92 0.49
CA TYR A 156 13.60 -4.73 0.47
C TYR A 156 13.34 -3.84 1.68
N ASN A 157 14.40 -3.23 2.22
CA ASN A 157 14.35 -2.33 3.36
C ASN A 157 15.11 -1.02 3.07
N ALA A 158 14.37 0.05 2.81
CA ALA A 158 14.95 1.36 2.50
C ALA A 158 15.82 1.93 3.63
N LEU A 159 15.54 1.58 4.90
CA LEU A 159 16.37 2.02 6.04
C LEU A 159 17.75 1.37 6.04
N GLU A 160 17.87 0.10 5.67
CA GLU A 160 19.14 -0.59 5.55
C GLU A 160 19.92 -0.04 4.36
N HIS A 161 19.26 0.15 3.23
CA HIS A 161 19.88 0.77 2.06
C HIS A 161 20.42 2.18 2.35
N ALA A 162 19.70 2.99 3.12
CA ALA A 162 20.14 4.33 3.52
C ALA A 162 21.39 4.35 4.43
N GLN A 163 21.92 3.19 4.80
CA GLN A 163 23.18 3.04 5.54
C GLN A 163 24.38 2.71 4.63
N ILE A 164 24.12 2.44 3.33
CA ILE A 164 25.17 2.17 2.36
C ILE A 164 26.02 3.43 2.15
N ASP A 165 27.31 3.22 2.06
CA ASP A 165 28.26 4.31 1.77
C ASP A 165 27.92 4.98 0.44
N LYS A 166 27.74 6.29 0.47
CA LYS A 166 27.39 7.07 -0.73
C LYS A 166 28.42 6.96 -1.83
N ALA A 167 29.70 6.72 -1.51
CA ALA A 167 30.76 6.50 -2.51
C ALA A 167 30.53 5.25 -3.39
N LYS A 168 29.70 4.31 -2.95
CA LYS A 168 29.31 3.11 -3.67
C LYS A 168 28.07 3.30 -4.57
N LEU A 169 27.42 4.47 -4.47
CA LEU A 169 26.20 4.82 -5.21
C LEU A 169 26.61 5.68 -6.42
N THR A 170 27.03 5.02 -7.51
CA THR A 170 27.63 5.68 -8.68
C THR A 170 26.59 6.08 -9.74
N GLY A 171 25.33 5.70 -9.57
CA GLY A 171 24.29 5.99 -10.57
C GLY A 171 24.30 5.09 -11.81
N GLU A 172 25.06 3.99 -11.77
CA GLU A 172 25.20 3.09 -12.92
C GLU A 172 24.15 1.98 -12.97
N LYS A 173 23.52 1.67 -11.78
CA LYS A 173 22.55 0.59 -11.67
C LYS A 173 21.40 1.01 -10.76
N TYR A 174 20.18 0.91 -11.27
CA TYR A 174 18.99 1.30 -10.52
C TYR A 174 18.00 0.14 -10.35
N MET A 175 17.47 0.02 -9.14
CA MET A 175 16.35 -0.87 -8.84
C MET A 175 15.03 -0.10 -8.91
N ARG A 176 14.06 -0.61 -9.65
CA ARG A 176 12.71 -0.05 -9.81
C ARG A 176 11.73 -0.67 -8.80
N LYS A 177 12.04 -0.48 -7.53
CA LYS A 177 11.27 -0.98 -6.38
C LYS A 177 11.31 0.08 -5.29
N SER A 178 10.25 0.20 -4.50
CA SER A 178 9.99 1.28 -3.56
C SER A 178 9.42 2.54 -4.21
N VAL A 179 8.38 3.08 -3.59
CA VAL A 179 7.81 4.38 -3.99
C VAL A 179 8.10 5.47 -2.94
N GLY A 180 8.94 5.14 -1.95
CA GLY A 180 9.30 6.04 -0.87
C GLY A 180 8.13 6.42 0.03
N ILE A 181 8.41 7.13 1.10
CA ILE A 181 7.39 7.70 1.99
C ILE A 181 7.55 9.21 1.99
N GLY A 182 6.44 9.95 1.77
CA GLY A 182 6.45 11.41 1.86
C GLY A 182 5.86 12.13 0.64
N SER A 183 5.35 11.39 -0.36
CA SER A 183 4.73 11.97 -1.56
C SER A 183 3.26 11.57 -1.71
N GLN A 184 2.52 12.34 -2.51
CA GLN A 184 1.12 12.01 -2.83
C GLN A 184 1.02 10.83 -3.82
N ILE A 185 1.94 10.77 -4.79
CA ILE A 185 2.00 9.63 -5.72
C ILE A 185 2.26 8.33 -4.93
N SER A 186 3.14 8.35 -3.94
CA SER A 186 3.35 7.18 -3.08
C SER A 186 2.07 6.77 -2.35
N GLN A 187 1.32 7.74 -1.83
CA GLN A 187 0.06 7.45 -1.12
C GLN A 187 -0.99 6.83 -2.04
N ILE A 188 -1.25 7.42 -3.21
CA ILE A 188 -2.24 6.86 -4.15
C ILE A 188 -1.77 5.51 -4.71
N SER A 189 -0.48 5.33 -4.93
CA SER A 189 0.11 4.05 -5.31
C SER A 189 -0.13 2.99 -4.24
N GLY A 190 0.11 3.30 -2.97
CA GLY A 190 -0.16 2.40 -1.84
C GLY A 190 -1.64 2.06 -1.69
N VAL A 191 -2.54 3.00 -1.99
CA VAL A 191 -3.98 2.74 -1.99
C VAL A 191 -4.37 1.82 -3.15
N TYR A 192 -3.81 2.05 -4.34
CA TYR A 192 -4.22 1.36 -5.57
C TYR A 192 -3.55 -0.01 -5.75
N TYR A 193 -2.27 -0.14 -5.45
CA TYR A 193 -1.47 -1.33 -5.77
C TYR A 193 -2.05 -2.65 -5.25
N PRO A 194 -2.58 -2.74 -3.99
CA PRO A 194 -3.18 -3.97 -3.47
C PRO A 194 -4.64 -4.21 -3.92
N THR A 195 -5.20 -3.43 -4.84
CA THR A 195 -6.61 -3.53 -5.27
C THR A 195 -6.97 -4.93 -5.78
N ARG A 196 -6.00 -5.67 -6.33
CA ARG A 196 -6.19 -7.06 -6.73
C ARG A 196 -6.57 -7.95 -5.55
N ILE A 197 -5.99 -7.71 -4.37
CA ILE A 197 -6.35 -8.42 -3.12
C ILE A 197 -7.78 -8.04 -2.70
N ASP A 198 -8.11 -6.73 -2.75
CA ASP A 198 -9.45 -6.24 -2.42
C ASP A 198 -10.51 -6.92 -3.30
N ASN A 199 -10.29 -6.92 -4.62
CA ASN A 199 -11.20 -7.51 -5.59
C ASN A 199 -11.32 -9.03 -5.42
N TYR A 200 -10.21 -9.72 -5.16
CA TYR A 200 -10.24 -11.15 -4.88
C TYR A 200 -11.11 -11.45 -3.65
N CYS A 201 -10.86 -10.76 -2.54
CA CYS A 201 -11.64 -10.95 -1.32
C CYS A 201 -13.12 -10.58 -1.50
N LYS A 202 -13.40 -9.41 -2.07
CA LYS A 202 -14.77 -8.86 -2.15
C LYS A 202 -15.61 -9.47 -3.25
N ILE A 203 -15.03 -9.70 -4.43
CA ILE A 203 -15.75 -10.11 -5.62
C ILE A 203 -15.63 -11.62 -5.80
N VAL A 204 -14.41 -12.17 -5.86
CA VAL A 204 -14.21 -13.60 -6.14
C VAL A 204 -14.66 -14.46 -4.96
N LYS A 205 -14.22 -14.11 -3.74
CA LYS A 205 -14.58 -14.87 -2.52
C LYS A 205 -15.87 -14.38 -1.84
N GLY A 206 -16.46 -13.28 -2.27
CA GLY A 206 -17.70 -12.74 -1.73
C GLY A 206 -17.64 -12.32 -0.26
N MET A 207 -16.45 -11.94 0.24
CA MET A 207 -16.24 -11.59 1.65
C MET A 207 -17.02 -10.32 2.03
N LYS A 208 -18.11 -10.50 2.78
CA LYS A 208 -18.99 -9.39 3.19
C LYS A 208 -18.32 -8.45 4.20
N TYR A 209 -17.52 -9.00 5.10
CA TYR A 209 -16.91 -8.30 6.22
C TYR A 209 -15.40 -8.16 6.02
N TYR A 210 -15.04 -7.43 4.98
CA TYR A 210 -13.67 -7.12 4.58
C TYR A 210 -13.45 -5.62 4.66
N GLY A 211 -12.25 -5.18 5.03
CA GLY A 211 -11.83 -3.80 4.88
C GLY A 211 -10.33 -3.66 4.91
N ARG A 212 -9.83 -2.62 4.24
CA ARG A 212 -8.41 -2.30 4.17
C ARG A 212 -8.16 -0.81 4.47
N TYR A 213 -7.09 -0.55 5.20
CA TYR A 213 -6.54 0.78 5.42
C TYR A 213 -5.04 0.74 5.10
N MET A 214 -4.65 1.16 3.90
CA MET A 214 -3.29 1.01 3.36
C MET A 214 -2.82 -0.45 3.38
N ASP A 215 -1.88 -0.74 4.26
CA ASP A 215 -1.25 -2.03 4.52
C ASP A 215 -1.98 -2.89 5.57
N ASP A 216 -2.93 -2.32 6.31
CA ASP A 216 -3.73 -3.04 7.31
C ASP A 216 -5.02 -3.59 6.71
N ILE A 217 -5.21 -4.92 6.72
CA ILE A 217 -6.43 -5.59 6.25
C ILE A 217 -7.10 -6.32 7.41
N TYR A 218 -8.43 -6.31 7.45
CA TYR A 218 -9.21 -7.21 8.29
C TYR A 218 -10.26 -7.97 7.47
N ILE A 219 -10.50 -9.23 7.83
CA ILE A 219 -11.53 -10.09 7.24
C ILE A 219 -12.21 -10.87 8.36
N ILE A 220 -13.54 -10.81 8.46
CA ILE A 220 -14.31 -11.53 9.49
C ILE A 220 -15.07 -12.67 8.84
N HIS A 221 -14.97 -13.86 9.45
CA HIS A 221 -15.66 -15.07 9.03
C HIS A 221 -15.98 -15.97 10.24
N GLU A 222 -16.97 -16.82 10.11
CA GLU A 222 -17.35 -17.79 11.15
C GLU A 222 -16.37 -18.97 11.24
N ASP A 223 -15.77 -19.33 10.12
CA ASP A 223 -14.87 -20.48 9.99
C ASP A 223 -13.39 -20.04 9.95
N LYS A 224 -12.60 -20.57 10.89
CA LYS A 224 -11.17 -20.31 11.02
C LYS A 224 -10.36 -20.96 9.89
N GLU A 225 -10.71 -22.18 9.50
CA GLU A 225 -9.98 -22.91 8.45
C GLU A 225 -10.20 -22.27 7.08
N TYR A 226 -11.41 -21.74 6.83
CA TYR A 226 -11.68 -20.92 5.66
C TYR A 226 -10.76 -19.68 5.60
N LEU A 227 -10.57 -18.98 6.73
CA LEU A 227 -9.67 -17.83 6.79
C LEU A 227 -8.20 -18.20 6.58
N LYS A 228 -7.76 -19.39 7.00
CA LYS A 228 -6.42 -19.90 6.71
C LYS A 228 -6.24 -20.15 5.21
N GLY A 229 -7.20 -20.82 4.57
CA GLY A 229 -7.20 -21.02 3.12
C GLY A 229 -7.17 -19.69 2.34
N LEU A 230 -8.01 -18.74 2.76
CA LEU A 230 -8.03 -17.40 2.17
C LEU A 230 -6.69 -16.65 2.34
N LEU A 231 -6.03 -16.79 3.49
CA LEU A 231 -4.70 -16.22 3.72
C LEU A 231 -3.66 -16.80 2.75
N ASN A 232 -3.71 -18.11 2.49
CA ASN A 232 -2.81 -18.74 1.52
C ASN A 232 -3.08 -18.22 0.09
N ASP A 233 -4.34 -18.05 -0.29
CA ASP A 233 -4.70 -17.47 -1.58
C ASP A 233 -4.18 -16.01 -1.71
N ILE A 234 -4.32 -15.21 -0.64
CA ILE A 234 -3.81 -13.84 -0.58
C ILE A 234 -2.28 -13.83 -0.67
N GLN A 235 -1.59 -14.77 -0.02
CA GLN A 235 -0.14 -14.90 -0.12
C GLN A 235 0.29 -15.12 -1.57
N GLY A 236 -0.37 -15.98 -2.32
CA GLY A 236 -0.08 -16.17 -3.76
C GLY A 236 -0.23 -14.88 -4.58
N ILE A 237 -1.27 -14.06 -4.30
CA ILE A 237 -1.42 -12.75 -4.93
C ILE A 237 -0.30 -11.79 -4.52
N CYS A 238 0.10 -11.81 -3.25
CA CYS A 238 1.21 -11.00 -2.76
C CYS A 238 2.53 -11.36 -3.44
N ASP A 239 2.80 -12.65 -3.62
CA ASP A 239 4.01 -13.13 -4.29
C ASP A 239 4.09 -12.61 -5.73
N GLU A 240 2.97 -12.62 -6.46
CA GLU A 240 2.89 -12.05 -7.81
C GLU A 240 3.04 -10.51 -7.83
N LEU A 241 2.62 -9.82 -6.77
CA LEU A 241 2.75 -8.38 -6.63
C LEU A 241 4.12 -7.94 -6.06
N GLY A 242 4.93 -8.88 -5.55
CA GLY A 242 6.17 -8.57 -4.82
C GLY A 242 5.92 -7.96 -3.44
N LEU A 243 4.77 -8.21 -2.83
CA LEU A 243 4.41 -7.78 -1.48
C LEU A 243 4.68 -8.89 -0.47
N PHE A 244 5.06 -8.51 0.75
CA PHE A 244 5.43 -9.45 1.80
C PHE A 244 4.50 -9.33 3.00
N ILE A 245 3.74 -10.38 3.28
CA ILE A 245 2.93 -10.47 4.49
C ILE A 245 3.86 -10.57 5.71
N ASN A 246 3.55 -9.83 6.77
CA ASN A 246 4.32 -9.86 8.01
C ASN A 246 3.83 -11.02 8.92
N PRO A 247 4.58 -12.12 9.04
CA PRO A 247 4.10 -13.30 9.79
C PRO A 247 3.98 -13.05 11.30
N LYS A 248 4.70 -12.05 11.84
CA LYS A 248 4.66 -11.72 13.28
C LYS A 248 3.43 -10.91 13.66
N LYS A 249 2.80 -10.24 12.70
CA LYS A 249 1.63 -9.37 12.94
C LYS A 249 0.36 -9.87 12.29
N THR A 250 0.48 -10.77 11.33
CA THR A 250 -0.67 -11.43 10.71
C THR A 250 -1.19 -12.52 11.63
N GLN A 251 -2.48 -12.48 11.95
CA GLN A 251 -3.07 -13.38 12.93
C GLN A 251 -4.56 -13.62 12.69
N ILE A 252 -5.02 -14.79 13.09
CA ILE A 252 -6.46 -15.11 13.15
C ILE A 252 -6.86 -15.20 14.61
N VAL A 253 -7.75 -14.33 15.05
CA VAL A 253 -8.17 -14.17 16.44
C VAL A 253 -9.68 -14.42 16.55
N LYS A 254 -10.13 -15.07 17.64
CA LYS A 254 -11.54 -15.15 17.97
C LYS A 254 -12.09 -13.76 18.26
N LEU A 255 -13.29 -13.44 17.76
CA LEU A 255 -13.93 -12.14 17.97
C LEU A 255 -14.19 -11.86 19.47
N SER A 256 -14.45 -12.91 20.25
CA SER A 256 -14.68 -12.84 21.72
C SER A 256 -13.40 -12.57 22.52
N HIS A 257 -12.20 -12.87 21.99
CA HIS A 257 -10.93 -12.64 22.71
C HIS A 257 -10.40 -11.21 22.57
N GLY A 258 -10.99 -10.43 21.65
CA GLY A 258 -10.55 -9.08 21.34
C GLY A 258 -9.29 -9.02 20.49
N PHE A 259 -9.21 -7.96 19.69
CA PHE A 259 -8.09 -7.70 18.79
C PHE A 259 -7.87 -6.20 18.61
N THR A 260 -6.74 -5.81 18.05
CA THR A 260 -6.43 -4.39 17.80
C THR A 260 -6.41 -4.13 16.29
N PHE A 261 -7.14 -3.10 15.85
CA PHE A 261 -7.09 -2.59 14.49
C PHE A 261 -6.99 -1.07 14.51
N LEU A 262 -6.03 -0.52 13.77
CA LEU A 262 -5.75 0.93 13.72
C LEU A 262 -5.69 1.58 15.12
N LYS A 263 -4.99 0.93 16.05
CA LYS A 263 -4.75 1.36 17.46
C LYS A 263 -5.98 1.39 18.38
N ILE A 264 -7.11 0.82 17.94
CA ILE A 264 -8.30 0.63 18.79
C ILE A 264 -8.46 -0.86 19.06
N LYS A 265 -8.77 -1.21 20.30
CA LYS A 265 -9.18 -2.56 20.68
C LYS A 265 -10.64 -2.77 20.37
N TYR A 266 -10.96 -3.90 19.78
CA TYR A 266 -12.31 -4.37 19.47
C TYR A 266 -12.53 -5.71 20.15
N ASN A 267 -13.73 -5.93 20.58
CA ASN A 267 -14.20 -7.17 21.17
C ASN A 267 -15.67 -7.31 20.80
N LEU A 268 -16.12 -8.47 20.41
CA LEU A 268 -17.52 -8.76 20.18
C LEU A 268 -18.03 -9.60 21.35
N THR A 269 -18.87 -8.98 22.19
CA THR A 269 -19.45 -9.66 23.35
C THR A 269 -20.58 -10.61 22.95
N GLU A 270 -21.01 -11.46 23.88
CA GLU A 270 -22.16 -12.36 23.70
C GLU A 270 -23.47 -11.61 23.44
N THR A 271 -23.55 -10.35 23.82
CA THR A 271 -24.73 -9.49 23.59
C THR A 271 -24.61 -8.66 22.31
N GLY A 272 -23.52 -8.83 21.53
CA GLY A 272 -23.30 -8.12 20.26
C GLY A 272 -22.78 -6.68 20.41
N LYS A 273 -22.28 -6.35 21.60
CA LYS A 273 -21.64 -5.05 21.86
C LYS A 273 -20.14 -5.12 21.64
#